data_49c85d8e8dc94f4871d9439da59512c8
#
_entry.id   49c85d8e8dc94f4871d9439da59512c8
#
_cell.length_a   1.000
_cell.length_b   1.000
_cell.length_c   1.000
_cell.angle_alpha   90.00
_cell.angle_beta   90.00
_cell.angle_gamma   90.00
#
_symmetry.space_group_name_H-M   'P 1'
#
loop_
_entity.id
_entity.type
_entity.pdbx_description
1 polymer ?
#
loop_
_entity_poly.entity_id
_entity_poly.type
_entity_poly.pdbx_seq_one_letter_code
_entity_poly.pdbx_strand_id
1 'polypeptide(L)'
;MRGLTRLHPIPGRFVGASLAWFAVVSTPALARLEPSANAAAQVSAQQPAAAPEDTALSQSLNGLETFKVSERNRSAQAVLGALVAASPCPVEVGPQFDASSVWPGSSEWTKISAWSKANPAIGEALVASQDALVFAMPYGSAAVPEAWRKAGAFTHVGGGDSLGQMSFGYFNAIRTIGVYSTAEMYRQCAAGQHQQAFKVGVAWLRVLRQLVEQPLLEEKLFAMQSLSQALSIHRDVLWTNLDSLDVTLLKRLSLDEYPFLKPTDNQKLRRLAMPEGDRLVAEAVLKGVFSERGKPDLDRFAAVMSAQHGGDRKLDRFGTSRLWRQVAELHSDLDPSVDKLQDIYDDWWRRWNVRPYTPFQSAPTEFSRANPVRYAAVTSLIRDIQRAFTWRWVLAVQINGTATSAGLCGYYLEFRKSWPRDIERAYAVFANKRFDFDPFDKKGGHLGFRSIGASAETIDTPVGRVKVKGCMLWSRGADHEDGGGTNHTDDGSAGDILVWPPLRALAREQGLIQ
;
A
#
# COMPACT_ATOMS: atom_id res chain seq x y z
N MET A 1 -66.43 12.84 25.39
CA MET A 1 -66.70 13.04 26.84
C MET A 1 -65.52 12.51 27.63
N ARG A 2 -64.88 13.41 28.42
CA ARG A 2 -64.15 13.23 29.68
C ARG A 2 -63.02 12.19 29.67
N GLY A 3 -61.83 12.41 30.13
CA GLY A 3 -61.24 13.54 30.86
C GLY A 3 -59.77 13.23 31.14
N LEU A 4 -59.01 14.29 31.24
CA LEU A 4 -57.65 14.43 31.67
C LEU A 4 -57.35 13.78 33.04
N THR A 5 -56.13 13.27 33.26
CA THR A 5 -55.38 13.63 34.47
C THR A 5 -53.83 13.47 34.23
N ARG A 6 -53.17 14.60 34.38
CA ARG A 6 -51.70 14.74 34.58
C ARG A 6 -51.35 14.31 35.99
N LEU A 7 -50.16 13.68 36.17
CA LEU A 7 -49.45 13.73 37.43
C LEU A 7 -47.96 14.03 37.20
N HIS A 8 -47.53 15.06 37.90
CA HIS A 8 -46.19 15.64 37.93
C HIS A 8 -45.25 14.84 38.89
N PRO A 9 -43.92 15.07 38.83
CA PRO A 9 -42.92 14.28 39.47
C PRO A 9 -42.60 14.75 40.92
N ILE A 10 -42.10 13.82 41.74
CA ILE A 10 -41.49 14.10 43.04
C ILE A 10 -40.01 13.75 43.00
N PRO A 11 -39.10 14.63 43.50
CA PRO A 11 -37.67 14.37 43.53
C PRO A 11 -37.27 13.67 44.83
N GLY A 12 -36.59 12.53 44.73
CA GLY A 12 -35.96 11.83 45.83
C GLY A 12 -34.46 11.80 45.70
N ARG A 13 -33.75 12.60 46.50
CA ARG A 13 -32.31 12.47 46.76
C ARG A 13 -32.05 11.15 47.49
N PHE A 14 -31.14 10.36 46.98
CA PHE A 14 -30.37 9.44 47.78
C PHE A 14 -28.87 9.58 47.48
N VAL A 15 -28.18 10.00 48.54
CA VAL A 15 -26.73 9.99 48.64
C VAL A 15 -26.35 8.55 48.99
N GLY A 16 -25.53 7.94 48.16
CA GLY A 16 -24.93 6.64 48.41
C GLY A 16 -23.57 6.59 47.73
N ALA A 17 -22.52 6.92 48.49
CA ALA A 17 -21.14 6.78 48.08
C ALA A 17 -20.83 5.27 47.97
N SER A 18 -20.52 4.83 46.77
CA SER A 18 -19.81 3.58 46.53
C SER A 18 -18.60 3.88 45.71
N LEU A 19 -17.45 3.83 46.38
CA LEU A 19 -16.11 3.84 45.78
C LEU A 19 -15.99 2.60 44.87
N ALA A 20 -16.23 2.76 43.59
CA ALA A 20 -15.75 1.87 42.56
C ALA A 20 -14.46 2.44 42.00
N TRP A 21 -13.35 1.86 42.43
CA TRP A 21 -12.07 1.99 41.74
C TRP A 21 -12.19 1.36 40.37
N PHE A 22 -12.66 2.12 39.38
CA PHE A 22 -12.31 1.86 38.01
C PHE A 22 -10.96 2.55 37.77
N ALA A 23 -9.91 1.75 37.88
CA ALA A 23 -8.68 2.08 37.25
C ALA A 23 -9.02 2.27 35.77
N VAL A 24 -9.10 3.53 35.35
CA VAL A 24 -8.93 3.93 33.97
C VAL A 24 -7.48 3.54 33.66
N VAL A 25 -7.31 2.29 33.23
CA VAL A 25 -6.18 1.96 32.37
C VAL A 25 -6.47 2.77 31.12
N SER A 26 -5.98 4.01 31.12
CA SER A 26 -5.71 4.72 29.90
C SER A 26 -4.89 3.74 29.06
N THR A 27 -5.56 3.09 28.12
CA THR A 27 -4.89 2.51 26.95
C THR A 27 -3.88 3.57 26.57
N PRO A 28 -2.56 3.28 26.58
CA PRO A 28 -1.63 4.19 25.96
C PRO A 28 -2.20 4.32 24.55
N ALA A 29 -2.61 5.52 24.20
CA ALA A 29 -2.88 5.87 22.85
C ALA A 29 -1.73 5.21 22.10
N LEU A 30 -2.06 4.21 21.26
CA LEU A 30 -1.16 3.79 20.21
C LEU A 30 -0.94 5.09 19.46
N ALA A 31 0.06 5.82 19.93
CA ALA A 31 0.58 6.98 19.25
C ALA A 31 0.71 6.48 17.83
N ARG A 32 0.04 7.15 16.93
CA ARG A 32 0.24 7.03 15.50
C ARG A 32 1.74 6.83 15.33
N LEU A 33 2.16 5.60 15.07
CA LEU A 33 3.43 5.35 14.47
C LEU A 33 3.28 5.81 13.02
N GLU A 34 3.21 7.11 12.86
CA GLU A 34 3.82 7.74 11.71
C GLU A 34 5.24 7.18 11.70
N PRO A 35 5.73 6.59 10.63
CA PRO A 35 7.14 6.25 10.55
C PRO A 35 7.86 7.57 10.81
N SER A 36 8.49 7.69 11.97
CA SER A 36 9.23 8.90 12.29
C SER A 36 10.26 9.07 11.19
N ALA A 37 10.20 10.17 10.47
CA ALA A 37 11.13 10.52 9.39
C ALA A 37 12.61 10.46 9.84
N ASN A 38 12.86 10.33 11.13
CA ASN A 38 14.17 10.19 11.73
C ASN A 38 14.71 8.76 11.81
N ALA A 39 13.90 7.72 11.60
CA ALA A 39 14.41 6.35 11.62
C ALA A 39 15.16 5.96 10.34
N ALA A 40 14.86 6.63 9.22
CA ALA A 40 15.52 6.33 7.94
C ALA A 40 16.88 7.04 7.76
N ALA A 41 17.15 8.12 8.49
CA ALA A 41 18.39 8.92 8.35
C ALA A 41 19.57 8.45 9.22
N GLN A 42 19.40 7.45 10.09
CA GLN A 42 20.45 6.96 10.99
C GLN A 42 21.01 5.56 10.66
N VAL A 43 20.67 4.98 9.53
CA VAL A 43 21.11 3.62 9.15
C VAL A 43 22.56 3.58 8.60
N SER A 44 23.32 4.69 8.60
CA SER A 44 24.73 4.65 8.18
C SER A 44 25.76 4.61 9.30
N ALA A 45 25.36 4.47 10.57
CA ALA A 45 26.28 4.28 11.68
C ALA A 45 26.29 2.79 12.09
N GLN A 46 27.40 2.10 11.79
CA GLN A 46 27.82 0.78 12.27
C GLN A 46 26.71 -0.05 12.94
N GLN A 47 25.94 -0.79 12.14
CA GLN A 47 25.10 -1.85 12.66
C GLN A 47 26.00 -2.81 13.45
N PRO A 48 25.70 -3.10 14.73
CA PRO A 48 26.35 -4.22 15.42
C PRO A 48 26.17 -5.45 14.52
N ALA A 49 27.21 -6.31 14.44
CA ALA A 49 27.17 -7.51 13.63
C ALA A 49 25.83 -8.22 13.84
N ALA A 50 24.99 -8.19 12.81
CA ALA A 50 23.63 -8.72 12.91
C ALA A 50 23.74 -10.20 13.33
N ALA A 51 22.89 -10.62 14.26
CA ALA A 51 22.77 -12.04 14.59
C ALA A 51 22.55 -12.84 13.29
N PRO A 52 23.10 -14.06 13.18
CA PRO A 52 22.90 -14.88 12.00
C PRO A 52 21.40 -15.06 11.74
N GLU A 53 21.00 -14.92 10.47
CA GLU A 53 19.60 -15.07 10.04
C GLU A 53 19.06 -16.46 10.36
N ASP A 54 17.78 -16.54 10.69
CA ASP A 54 17.09 -17.82 10.86
C ASP A 54 16.88 -18.50 9.51
N THR A 55 17.66 -19.54 9.26
CA THR A 55 17.66 -20.27 7.99
C THR A 55 16.35 -21.05 7.79
N ALA A 56 15.76 -21.59 8.85
CA ALA A 56 14.54 -22.37 8.77
C ALA A 56 13.33 -21.46 8.42
N LEU A 57 13.26 -20.27 9.03
CA LEU A 57 12.24 -19.28 8.70
C LEU A 57 12.40 -18.78 7.25
N SER A 58 13.64 -18.47 6.82
CA SER A 58 13.91 -18.07 5.43
C SER A 58 13.49 -19.15 4.44
N GLN A 59 13.78 -20.42 4.71
CA GLN A 59 13.38 -21.55 3.87
C GLN A 59 11.85 -21.72 3.84
N SER A 60 11.18 -21.58 4.98
CA SER A 60 9.73 -21.67 5.08
C SER A 60 9.03 -20.59 4.24
N LEU A 61 9.50 -19.35 4.31
CA LEU A 61 8.99 -18.23 3.53
C LEU A 61 9.24 -18.44 2.03
N ASN A 62 10.44 -18.88 1.64
CA ASN A 62 10.79 -19.18 0.25
C ASN A 62 10.07 -20.43 -0.29
N GLY A 63 9.50 -21.27 0.57
CA GLY A 63 8.67 -22.43 0.23
C GLY A 63 7.21 -22.12 -0.08
N LEU A 64 6.76 -20.88 0.11
CA LEU A 64 5.37 -20.47 -0.16
C LEU A 64 5.03 -20.58 -1.66
N GLU A 65 3.72 -20.71 -1.96
CA GLU A 65 3.20 -20.87 -3.32
C GLU A 65 3.69 -19.78 -4.30
N THR A 66 3.86 -18.55 -3.81
CA THR A 66 4.42 -17.42 -4.60
C THR A 66 5.78 -17.76 -5.20
N PHE A 67 6.57 -18.62 -4.56
CA PHE A 67 7.91 -19.01 -5.02
C PHE A 67 7.95 -20.32 -5.81
N LYS A 68 6.83 -21.04 -5.95
CA LYS A 68 6.75 -22.32 -6.69
C LYS A 68 6.58 -22.15 -8.20
N VAL A 69 6.65 -20.92 -8.71
CA VAL A 69 6.59 -20.62 -10.14
C VAL A 69 7.97 -20.78 -10.79
N SER A 70 8.01 -21.08 -12.10
CA SER A 70 9.27 -21.18 -12.85
C SER A 70 9.99 -19.83 -12.91
N GLU A 71 11.31 -19.84 -13.06
CA GLU A 71 12.14 -18.62 -13.09
C GLU A 71 11.69 -17.61 -14.14
N ARG A 72 11.30 -18.05 -15.33
CA ARG A 72 10.77 -17.17 -16.39
C ARG A 72 9.52 -16.39 -15.97
N ASN A 73 8.82 -16.82 -14.94
CA ASN A 73 7.63 -16.18 -14.38
C ASN A 73 7.92 -15.31 -13.16
N ARG A 74 9.21 -15.07 -12.85
CA ARG A 74 9.70 -14.24 -11.76
C ARG A 74 10.39 -13.00 -12.32
N SER A 75 10.06 -11.82 -11.85
CA SER A 75 10.62 -10.57 -12.39
C SER A 75 11.76 -9.98 -11.56
N ALA A 76 11.88 -10.31 -10.27
CA ALA A 76 12.88 -9.70 -9.38
C ALA A 76 14.31 -9.79 -9.94
N GLN A 77 14.72 -10.97 -10.44
CA GLN A 77 16.08 -11.21 -10.94
C GLN A 77 16.44 -10.26 -12.10
N ALA A 78 15.55 -10.11 -13.07
CA ALA A 78 15.81 -9.24 -14.22
C ALA A 78 15.78 -7.76 -13.83
N VAL A 79 14.76 -7.35 -13.07
CA VAL A 79 14.50 -5.94 -12.75
C VAL A 79 15.53 -5.39 -11.76
N LEU A 80 15.79 -6.07 -10.64
CA LEU A 80 16.80 -5.64 -9.67
C LEU A 80 18.21 -5.83 -10.20
N GLY A 81 18.46 -6.90 -11.00
CA GLY A 81 19.74 -7.11 -11.65
C GLY A 81 20.12 -5.95 -12.57
N ALA A 82 19.18 -5.46 -13.39
CA ALA A 82 19.39 -4.29 -14.25
C ALA A 82 19.66 -3.02 -13.45
N LEU A 83 18.95 -2.79 -12.34
CA LEU A 83 19.18 -1.64 -11.48
C LEU A 83 20.56 -1.68 -10.81
N VAL A 84 20.94 -2.82 -10.24
CA VAL A 84 22.24 -2.98 -9.54
C VAL A 84 23.41 -2.84 -10.50
N ALA A 85 23.24 -3.22 -11.78
CA ALA A 85 24.25 -3.05 -12.82
C ALA A 85 24.31 -1.61 -13.40
N ALA A 86 23.27 -0.79 -13.14
CA ALA A 86 23.20 0.58 -13.62
C ALA A 86 24.15 1.52 -12.86
N SER A 87 24.42 2.69 -13.42
CA SER A 87 25.09 3.76 -12.68
C SER A 87 24.21 4.21 -11.50
N PRO A 88 24.80 4.63 -10.37
CA PRO A 88 24.03 5.09 -9.22
C PRO A 88 23.05 6.21 -9.56
N CYS A 89 21.87 6.20 -8.96
CA CYS A 89 20.93 7.29 -9.08
C CYS A 89 21.57 8.59 -8.53
N PRO A 90 21.47 9.73 -9.26
CA PRO A 90 22.14 10.97 -8.89
C PRO A 90 21.53 11.66 -7.66
N VAL A 91 20.45 11.11 -7.12
CA VAL A 91 19.76 11.61 -5.93
C VAL A 91 19.53 10.46 -4.97
N GLU A 92 19.50 10.78 -3.69
CA GLU A 92 19.12 9.82 -2.66
C GLU A 92 17.61 9.57 -2.72
N VAL A 93 17.22 8.33 -3.00
CA VAL A 93 15.82 7.92 -3.11
C VAL A 93 15.38 7.27 -1.81
N GLY A 94 14.31 7.79 -1.24
CA GLY A 94 13.75 7.31 0.03
C GLY A 94 12.30 7.75 0.22
N PRO A 95 11.76 7.63 1.43
CA PRO A 95 10.36 8.02 1.70
C PRO A 95 10.03 9.49 1.40
N GLN A 96 11.02 10.39 1.48
CA GLN A 96 10.83 11.82 1.25
C GLN A 96 11.07 12.24 -0.21
N PHE A 97 11.90 11.48 -0.93
CA PHE A 97 12.16 11.70 -2.35
C PHE A 97 11.88 10.41 -3.11
N ASP A 98 10.77 10.38 -3.79
CA ASP A 98 10.29 9.24 -4.55
C ASP A 98 9.89 9.62 -5.98
N ALA A 99 9.26 8.69 -6.69
CA ALA A 99 8.82 8.91 -8.06
C ALA A 99 7.87 10.12 -8.22
N SER A 100 7.15 10.52 -7.17
CA SER A 100 6.24 11.67 -7.24
C SER A 100 6.94 13.02 -7.27
N SER A 101 8.18 13.06 -6.81
CA SER A 101 9.04 14.25 -6.86
C SER A 101 9.67 14.50 -8.22
N VAL A 102 9.49 13.56 -9.17
CA VAL A 102 10.14 13.60 -10.50
C VAL A 102 9.18 14.15 -11.56
N TRP A 103 9.52 15.31 -12.10
CA TRP A 103 8.79 15.93 -13.21
C TRP A 103 9.64 17.01 -13.88
N PRO A 104 9.36 17.46 -15.13
CA PRO A 104 10.21 18.38 -15.88
C PRO A 104 10.48 19.75 -15.24
N GLY A 105 9.72 20.15 -14.22
CA GLY A 105 9.93 21.40 -13.48
C GLY A 105 10.64 21.23 -12.13
N SER A 106 10.93 20.00 -11.70
CA SER A 106 11.60 19.77 -10.43
C SER A 106 13.10 20.13 -10.47
N SER A 107 13.66 20.52 -9.33
CA SER A 107 15.07 20.94 -9.19
C SER A 107 16.06 19.86 -9.65
N GLU A 108 15.73 18.59 -9.44
CA GLU A 108 16.60 17.44 -9.75
C GLU A 108 16.35 16.86 -11.15
N TRP A 109 15.39 17.42 -11.90
CA TRP A 109 14.95 16.88 -13.19
C TRP A 109 16.10 16.64 -14.17
N THR A 110 16.99 17.64 -14.35
CA THR A 110 18.07 17.56 -15.34
C THR A 110 18.99 16.38 -15.06
N LYS A 111 19.36 16.16 -13.80
CA LYS A 111 20.23 15.04 -13.39
C LYS A 111 19.53 13.70 -13.56
N ILE A 112 18.28 13.60 -13.12
CA ILE A 112 17.50 12.34 -13.15
C ILE A 112 17.17 11.98 -14.60
N SER A 113 16.78 12.92 -15.43
CA SER A 113 16.50 12.72 -16.86
C SER A 113 17.74 12.25 -17.63
N ALA A 114 18.92 12.84 -17.35
CA ALA A 114 20.17 12.39 -17.92
C ALA A 114 20.53 10.97 -17.46
N TRP A 115 20.34 10.66 -16.19
CA TRP A 115 20.57 9.33 -15.63
C TRP A 115 19.64 8.28 -16.24
N SER A 116 18.34 8.56 -16.39
CA SER A 116 17.41 7.61 -17.01
C SER A 116 17.79 7.31 -18.45
N LYS A 117 18.20 8.33 -19.21
CA LYS A 117 18.70 8.18 -20.58
C LYS A 117 19.96 7.32 -20.67
N ALA A 118 20.85 7.42 -19.68
CA ALA A 118 22.12 6.68 -19.66
C ALA A 118 21.95 5.20 -19.24
N ASN A 119 20.80 4.81 -18.67
CA ASN A 119 20.54 3.47 -18.14
C ASN A 119 19.35 2.76 -18.81
N PRO A 120 19.31 2.61 -20.15
CA PRO A 120 18.16 2.04 -20.86
C PRO A 120 17.86 0.58 -20.48
N ALA A 121 18.86 -0.15 -19.99
CA ALA A 121 18.72 -1.54 -19.57
C ALA A 121 17.66 -1.73 -18.46
N ILE A 122 17.42 -0.73 -17.61
CA ILE A 122 16.34 -0.79 -16.60
C ILE A 122 14.99 -0.85 -17.31
N GLY A 123 14.75 0.03 -18.29
CA GLY A 123 13.50 0.04 -19.07
C GLY A 123 13.29 -1.24 -19.88
N GLU A 124 14.35 -1.78 -20.46
CA GLU A 124 14.35 -3.05 -21.20
C GLU A 124 13.98 -4.21 -20.26
N ALA A 125 14.57 -4.26 -19.07
CA ALA A 125 14.26 -5.28 -18.06
C ALA A 125 12.79 -5.20 -17.60
N LEU A 126 12.24 -3.99 -17.39
CA LEU A 126 10.83 -3.79 -17.08
C LEU A 126 9.93 -4.36 -18.17
N VAL A 127 10.18 -3.99 -19.42
CA VAL A 127 9.40 -4.46 -20.57
C VAL A 127 9.50 -5.98 -20.76
N ALA A 128 10.69 -6.55 -20.60
CA ALA A 128 10.88 -8.00 -20.67
C ALA A 128 10.16 -8.76 -19.56
N SER A 129 10.04 -8.15 -18.38
CA SER A 129 9.46 -8.77 -17.18
C SER A 129 7.96 -8.52 -17.00
N GLN A 130 7.34 -7.70 -17.85
CA GLN A 130 5.95 -7.26 -17.65
C GLN A 130 4.90 -8.38 -17.62
N ASP A 131 5.18 -9.50 -18.27
CA ASP A 131 4.28 -10.66 -18.36
C ASP A 131 4.61 -11.77 -17.35
N ALA A 132 5.59 -11.55 -16.45
CA ALA A 132 5.86 -12.46 -15.34
C ALA A 132 4.64 -12.56 -14.40
N LEU A 133 4.54 -13.66 -13.68
CA LEU A 133 3.39 -13.89 -12.79
C LEU A 133 3.56 -13.22 -11.43
N VAL A 134 4.78 -13.24 -10.90
CA VAL A 134 5.13 -12.76 -9.57
C VAL A 134 6.48 -12.04 -9.58
N PHE A 135 6.69 -11.16 -8.61
CA PHE A 135 8.01 -10.56 -8.40
C PHE A 135 8.98 -11.58 -7.80
N ALA A 136 8.57 -12.28 -6.77
CA ALA A 136 9.31 -13.35 -6.08
C ALA A 136 10.67 -12.90 -5.55
N MET A 137 10.67 -11.82 -4.72
CA MET A 137 11.86 -11.40 -3.97
C MET A 137 12.19 -12.44 -2.89
N PRO A 138 13.33 -13.13 -2.94
CA PRO A 138 13.64 -14.17 -1.97
C PRO A 138 13.98 -13.59 -0.59
N TYR A 139 13.69 -14.35 0.45
CA TYR A 139 13.97 -14.02 1.84
C TYR A 139 15.32 -14.55 2.28
N GLY A 140 16.04 -13.72 3.04
CA GLY A 140 17.37 -14.01 3.55
C GLY A 140 18.50 -13.52 2.66
N SER A 141 19.55 -12.99 3.29
CA SER A 141 20.71 -12.43 2.59
C SER A 141 21.49 -13.48 1.78
N ALA A 142 21.48 -14.73 2.23
CA ALA A 142 22.12 -15.83 1.53
C ALA A 142 21.39 -16.25 0.23
N ALA A 143 20.12 -15.91 0.10
CA ALA A 143 19.30 -16.29 -1.05
C ALA A 143 19.45 -15.35 -2.27
N VAL A 144 20.21 -14.26 -2.14
CA VAL A 144 20.41 -13.26 -3.19
C VAL A 144 21.87 -13.16 -3.63
N PRO A 145 22.13 -12.69 -4.88
CA PRO A 145 23.49 -12.47 -5.36
C PRO A 145 24.28 -11.48 -4.48
N GLU A 146 25.59 -11.64 -4.43
CA GLU A 146 26.47 -10.74 -3.65
C GLU A 146 26.33 -9.26 -4.07
N ALA A 147 26.20 -8.99 -5.36
CA ALA A 147 25.99 -7.64 -5.86
C ALA A 147 24.74 -6.98 -5.26
N TRP A 148 23.63 -7.73 -5.07
CA TRP A 148 22.42 -7.22 -4.44
C TRP A 148 22.63 -6.95 -2.94
N ARG A 149 23.37 -7.83 -2.25
CA ARG A 149 23.71 -7.59 -0.84
C ARG A 149 24.53 -6.32 -0.66
N LYS A 150 25.53 -6.11 -1.50
CA LYS A 150 26.34 -4.88 -1.49
C LYS A 150 25.52 -3.63 -1.78
N ALA A 151 24.50 -3.75 -2.63
CA ALA A 151 23.58 -2.65 -2.95
C ALA A 151 22.44 -2.50 -1.92
N GLY A 152 22.36 -3.32 -0.89
CA GLY A 152 21.27 -3.30 0.08
C GLY A 152 19.92 -3.79 -0.47
N ALA A 153 19.89 -4.38 -1.67
CA ALA A 153 18.68 -4.82 -2.35
C ALA A 153 18.31 -6.26 -1.95
N PHE A 154 18.02 -6.47 -0.68
CA PHE A 154 17.63 -7.79 -0.15
C PHE A 154 16.69 -7.65 1.04
N THR A 155 16.08 -8.77 1.45
CA THR A 155 15.28 -8.87 2.67
C THR A 155 16.09 -9.58 3.73
N HIS A 156 16.30 -8.93 4.87
CA HIS A 156 16.93 -9.56 6.03
C HIS A 156 15.87 -10.24 6.89
N VAL A 157 16.13 -11.48 7.29
CA VAL A 157 15.31 -12.24 8.23
C VAL A 157 16.05 -12.33 9.55
N GLY A 158 15.47 -11.82 10.61
CA GLY A 158 16.10 -11.83 11.93
C GLY A 158 16.34 -13.25 12.46
N GLY A 159 17.25 -13.37 13.42
CA GLY A 159 17.57 -14.63 14.09
C GLY A 159 18.00 -14.39 15.53
N GLY A 160 18.09 -15.43 16.34
CA GLY A 160 18.39 -15.30 17.77
C GLY A 160 17.35 -14.45 18.49
N ASP A 161 17.79 -13.41 19.21
CA ASP A 161 16.90 -12.46 19.90
C ASP A 161 16.12 -11.55 18.93
N SER A 162 16.60 -11.39 17.69
CA SER A 162 15.90 -10.65 16.64
C SER A 162 15.00 -11.51 15.75
N LEU A 163 14.70 -12.74 16.16
CA LEU A 163 13.81 -13.65 15.43
C LEU A 163 12.45 -12.97 15.14
N GLY A 164 12.05 -12.97 13.88
CA GLY A 164 10.83 -12.30 13.42
C GLY A 164 10.98 -10.81 13.11
N GLN A 165 12.12 -10.18 13.40
CA GLN A 165 12.43 -8.84 12.91
C GLN A 165 12.88 -8.92 11.45
N MET A 166 12.11 -8.31 10.58
CA MET A 166 12.42 -8.30 9.16
C MET A 166 12.74 -6.89 8.68
N SER A 167 13.67 -6.77 7.76
CA SER A 167 13.94 -5.51 7.07
C SER A 167 13.95 -5.71 5.55
N PHE A 168 13.42 -4.74 4.84
CA PHE A 168 13.15 -4.80 3.40
C PHE A 168 14.02 -3.79 2.64
N GLY A 169 15.33 -3.99 2.65
CA GLY A 169 16.28 -3.09 1.98
C GLY A 169 15.96 -2.85 0.50
N TYR A 170 15.40 -3.85 -0.18
CA TYR A 170 15.02 -3.73 -1.59
C TYR A 170 13.90 -2.70 -1.87
N PHE A 171 13.17 -2.21 -0.86
CA PHE A 171 12.15 -1.17 -1.08
C PHE A 171 12.76 0.11 -1.68
N ASN A 172 13.98 0.47 -1.29
CA ASN A 172 14.65 1.62 -1.89
C ASN A 172 15.02 1.36 -3.36
N ALA A 173 15.39 0.13 -3.70
CA ALA A 173 15.60 -0.26 -5.10
C ALA A 173 14.30 -0.13 -5.92
N ILE A 174 13.15 -0.56 -5.37
CA ILE A 174 11.85 -0.40 -6.01
C ILE A 174 11.48 1.08 -6.20
N ARG A 175 11.71 1.94 -5.18
CA ARG A 175 11.50 3.39 -5.32
C ARG A 175 12.40 3.99 -6.40
N THR A 176 13.66 3.57 -6.49
CA THR A 176 14.60 4.04 -7.51
C THR A 176 14.15 3.65 -8.92
N ILE A 177 13.61 2.45 -9.12
CA ILE A 177 13.01 2.04 -10.38
C ILE A 177 11.78 2.90 -10.71
N GLY A 178 10.98 3.26 -9.69
CA GLY A 178 9.87 4.20 -9.84
C GLY A 178 10.33 5.58 -10.33
N VAL A 179 11.42 6.12 -9.75
CA VAL A 179 12.07 7.37 -10.21
C VAL A 179 12.52 7.25 -11.67
N TYR A 180 13.18 6.14 -12.02
CA TYR A 180 13.58 5.84 -13.40
C TYR A 180 12.39 5.84 -14.36
N SER A 181 11.36 5.05 -14.06
CA SER A 181 10.19 4.89 -14.92
C SER A 181 9.48 6.22 -15.15
N THR A 182 9.32 7.03 -14.08
CA THR A 182 8.70 8.35 -14.15
C THR A 182 9.51 9.30 -15.02
N ALA A 183 10.82 9.38 -14.80
CA ALA A 183 11.71 10.23 -15.61
C ALA A 183 11.69 9.82 -17.09
N GLU A 184 11.72 8.52 -17.35
CA GLU A 184 11.71 7.99 -18.71
C GLU A 184 10.38 8.31 -19.42
N MET A 185 9.23 8.19 -18.74
CA MET A 185 7.94 8.58 -19.30
C MET A 185 7.91 10.04 -19.71
N TYR A 186 8.27 10.96 -18.82
CA TYR A 186 8.29 12.40 -19.15
C TYR A 186 9.30 12.73 -20.25
N ARG A 187 10.50 12.13 -20.20
CA ARG A 187 11.55 12.34 -21.21
C ARG A 187 11.11 11.90 -22.61
N GLN A 188 10.50 10.71 -22.70
CA GLN A 188 10.00 10.17 -23.96
C GLN A 188 8.81 10.98 -24.49
N CYS A 189 7.91 11.42 -23.62
CA CYS A 189 6.80 12.31 -23.99
C CYS A 189 7.32 13.65 -24.53
N ALA A 190 8.31 14.26 -23.88
CA ALA A 190 8.95 15.49 -24.35
C ALA A 190 9.65 15.33 -25.72
N ALA A 191 10.09 14.11 -26.04
CA ALA A 191 10.65 13.75 -27.36
C ALA A 191 9.58 13.35 -28.39
N GLY A 192 8.28 13.45 -28.07
CA GLY A 192 7.18 13.02 -28.96
C GLY A 192 7.02 11.49 -29.06
N GLN A 193 7.74 10.72 -28.24
CA GLN A 193 7.75 9.25 -28.28
C GLN A 193 6.71 8.66 -27.32
N HIS A 194 5.46 9.09 -27.40
CA HIS A 194 4.41 8.77 -26.45
C HIS A 194 4.18 7.26 -26.29
N GLN A 195 4.19 6.50 -27.39
CA GLN A 195 4.01 5.04 -27.32
C GLN A 195 5.10 4.35 -26.50
N GLN A 196 6.37 4.78 -26.65
CA GLN A 196 7.48 4.23 -25.88
C GLN A 196 7.40 4.64 -24.41
N ALA A 197 7.01 5.90 -24.13
CA ALA A 197 6.78 6.38 -22.76
C ALA A 197 5.79 5.50 -22.01
N PHE A 198 4.61 5.29 -22.58
CA PHE A 198 3.58 4.47 -21.96
C PHE A 198 3.92 2.97 -21.96
N LYS A 199 4.71 2.48 -22.90
CA LYS A 199 5.22 1.09 -22.87
C LYS A 199 6.05 0.82 -21.61
N VAL A 200 6.99 1.71 -21.28
CA VAL A 200 7.82 1.60 -20.06
C VAL A 200 6.97 1.77 -18.81
N GLY A 201 6.10 2.78 -18.78
CA GLY A 201 5.23 3.02 -17.64
C GLY A 201 4.27 1.86 -17.35
N VAL A 202 3.62 1.30 -18.37
CA VAL A 202 2.74 0.12 -18.24
C VAL A 202 3.53 -1.09 -17.75
N ALA A 203 4.74 -1.31 -18.27
CA ALA A 203 5.61 -2.39 -17.81
C ALA A 203 5.93 -2.24 -16.31
N TRP A 204 6.21 -1.02 -15.85
CA TRP A 204 6.42 -0.73 -14.44
C TRP A 204 5.19 -1.03 -13.59
N LEU A 205 4.00 -0.59 -14.01
CA LEU A 205 2.75 -0.93 -13.30
C LEU A 205 2.54 -2.44 -13.16
N ARG A 206 2.88 -3.21 -14.20
CA ARG A 206 2.77 -4.67 -14.17
C ARG A 206 3.78 -5.32 -13.22
N VAL A 207 5.00 -4.81 -13.16
CA VAL A 207 6.01 -5.27 -12.19
C VAL A 207 5.57 -4.95 -10.76
N LEU A 208 5.04 -3.75 -10.49
CA LEU A 208 4.47 -3.42 -9.18
C LEU A 208 3.29 -4.32 -8.81
N ARG A 209 2.43 -4.65 -9.77
CA ARG A 209 1.35 -5.59 -9.55
C ARG A 209 1.88 -6.99 -9.17
N GLN A 210 2.97 -7.45 -9.82
CA GLN A 210 3.63 -8.72 -9.45
C GLN A 210 4.20 -8.66 -8.02
N LEU A 211 4.70 -7.50 -7.61
CA LEU A 211 5.19 -7.27 -6.25
C LEU A 211 4.08 -7.36 -5.19
N VAL A 212 2.83 -6.99 -5.53
CA VAL A 212 1.69 -7.14 -4.60
C VAL A 212 1.42 -8.61 -4.23
N GLU A 213 1.94 -9.59 -4.96
CA GLU A 213 1.83 -11.02 -4.62
C GLU A 213 2.82 -11.47 -3.54
N GLN A 214 3.77 -10.62 -3.10
CA GLN A 214 4.67 -10.95 -1.99
C GLN A 214 3.84 -11.29 -0.73
N PRO A 215 4.27 -12.29 0.06
CA PRO A 215 3.42 -12.89 1.09
C PRO A 215 3.33 -12.11 2.41
N LEU A 216 4.24 -11.16 2.67
CA LEU A 216 4.22 -10.38 3.91
C LEU A 216 3.35 -9.13 3.80
N LEU A 217 2.66 -8.78 4.87
CA LEU A 217 1.74 -7.64 4.93
C LEU A 217 2.44 -6.31 4.59
N GLU A 218 3.65 -6.10 5.12
CA GLU A 218 4.41 -4.87 4.87
C GLU A 218 4.81 -4.73 3.40
N GLU A 219 5.27 -5.82 2.77
CA GLU A 219 5.58 -5.85 1.34
C GLU A 219 4.34 -5.58 0.49
N LYS A 220 3.22 -6.20 0.86
CA LYS A 220 1.95 -6.05 0.17
C LYS A 220 1.42 -4.62 0.26
N LEU A 221 1.46 -4.02 1.44
CA LEU A 221 1.06 -2.61 1.63
C LEU A 221 1.97 -1.67 0.85
N PHE A 222 3.28 -1.86 0.93
CA PHE A 222 4.25 -1.09 0.16
C PHE A 222 4.00 -1.19 -1.35
N ALA A 223 3.77 -2.40 -1.85
CA ALA A 223 3.50 -2.63 -3.27
C ALA A 223 2.18 -2.01 -3.74
N MET A 224 1.10 -2.13 -2.94
CA MET A 224 -0.19 -1.50 -3.25
C MET A 224 -0.10 0.03 -3.28
N GLN A 225 0.62 0.62 -2.32
CA GLN A 225 0.86 2.07 -2.28
C GLN A 225 1.71 2.53 -3.46
N SER A 226 2.80 1.82 -3.77
CA SER A 226 3.67 2.13 -4.91
C SER A 226 2.93 2.02 -6.25
N LEU A 227 2.07 1.01 -6.41
CA LEU A 227 1.25 0.86 -7.62
C LEU A 227 0.20 1.97 -7.73
N SER A 228 -0.45 2.33 -6.62
CA SER A 228 -1.41 3.46 -6.59
C SER A 228 -0.73 4.78 -6.95
N GLN A 229 0.46 5.04 -6.41
CA GLN A 229 1.27 6.22 -6.75
C GLN A 229 1.67 6.22 -8.23
N ALA A 230 2.15 5.09 -8.76
CA ALA A 230 2.53 4.99 -10.17
C ALA A 230 1.32 5.22 -11.10
N LEU A 231 0.13 4.74 -10.75
CA LEU A 231 -1.11 5.05 -11.48
C LEU A 231 -1.46 6.55 -11.45
N SER A 232 -1.26 7.22 -10.30
CA SER A 232 -1.42 8.67 -10.20
C SER A 232 -0.44 9.42 -11.11
N ILE A 233 0.83 8.99 -11.13
CA ILE A 233 1.85 9.57 -12.04
C ILE A 233 1.47 9.37 -13.51
N HIS A 234 0.92 8.21 -13.87
CA HIS A 234 0.40 8.00 -15.24
C HIS A 234 -0.67 9.02 -15.60
N ARG A 235 -1.58 9.33 -14.69
CA ARG A 235 -2.60 10.37 -14.91
C ARG A 235 -1.97 11.77 -15.03
N ASP A 236 -0.94 12.07 -14.22
CA ASP A 236 -0.16 13.32 -14.36
C ASP A 236 0.46 13.44 -15.74
N VAL A 237 1.07 12.36 -16.26
CA VAL A 237 1.68 12.32 -17.60
C VAL A 237 0.62 12.45 -18.70
N LEU A 238 -0.54 11.79 -18.57
CA LEU A 238 -1.67 11.94 -19.49
C LEU A 238 -2.14 13.40 -19.55
N TRP A 239 -2.30 14.05 -18.41
CA TRP A 239 -2.73 15.45 -18.31
C TRP A 239 -1.72 16.39 -18.92
N THR A 240 -0.46 16.29 -18.52
CA THR A 240 0.62 17.20 -18.97
C THR A 240 0.83 17.15 -20.48
N ASN A 241 0.57 16.00 -21.11
CA ASN A 241 0.81 15.80 -22.54
C ASN A 241 -0.49 15.69 -23.34
N LEU A 242 -1.65 15.99 -22.77
CA LEU A 242 -2.97 15.71 -23.34
C LEU A 242 -3.13 16.17 -24.78
N ASP A 243 -2.71 17.39 -25.09
CA ASP A 243 -2.88 17.99 -26.42
C ASP A 243 -1.96 17.37 -27.51
N SER A 244 -0.93 16.64 -27.11
CA SER A 244 0.05 16.01 -28.02
C SER A 244 -0.13 14.48 -28.13
N LEU A 245 -1.01 13.89 -27.31
CA LEU A 245 -1.25 12.45 -27.33
C LEU A 245 -2.05 12.02 -28.56
N ASP A 246 -1.80 10.81 -29.02
CA ASP A 246 -2.55 10.18 -30.10
C ASP A 246 -3.82 9.49 -29.56
N VAL A 247 -4.95 9.73 -30.22
CA VAL A 247 -6.25 9.10 -29.90
C VAL A 247 -6.17 7.58 -29.95
N THR A 248 -5.40 7.02 -30.90
CA THR A 248 -5.22 5.57 -31.04
C THR A 248 -4.50 4.98 -29.82
N LEU A 249 -3.47 5.67 -29.32
CA LEU A 249 -2.78 5.29 -28.08
C LEU A 249 -3.76 5.29 -26.89
N LEU A 250 -4.52 6.37 -26.71
CA LEU A 250 -5.48 6.50 -25.60
C LEU A 250 -6.57 5.43 -25.66
N LYS A 251 -7.08 5.13 -26.85
CA LYS A 251 -8.04 4.06 -27.07
C LYS A 251 -7.45 2.69 -26.69
N ARG A 252 -6.23 2.41 -27.13
CA ARG A 252 -5.53 1.18 -26.76
C ARG A 252 -5.31 1.07 -25.26
N LEU A 253 -4.85 2.16 -24.60
CA LEU A 253 -4.67 2.21 -23.15
C LEU A 253 -5.97 1.96 -22.40
N SER A 254 -7.08 2.48 -22.84
CA SER A 254 -8.38 2.38 -22.17
C SER A 254 -9.14 1.08 -22.45
N LEU A 255 -9.14 0.60 -23.70
CA LEU A 255 -9.99 -0.51 -24.14
C LEU A 255 -9.26 -1.85 -24.16
N ASP A 256 -8.03 -1.90 -24.66
CA ASP A 256 -7.36 -3.15 -25.03
C ASP A 256 -6.18 -3.50 -24.12
N GLU A 257 -5.30 -2.55 -23.83
CA GLU A 257 -4.09 -2.81 -23.05
C GLU A 257 -4.16 -2.26 -21.61
N TYR A 258 -4.97 -1.26 -21.42
CA TYR A 258 -5.37 -0.81 -20.11
C TYR A 258 -6.70 -1.47 -19.72
N PRO A 259 -6.85 -1.92 -18.55
CA PRO A 259 -6.09 -1.50 -17.41
C PRO A 259 -4.71 -2.00 -17.64
N PHE A 260 -3.78 -1.23 -17.45
CA PHE A 260 -2.41 -1.52 -17.23
C PHE A 260 -2.11 -2.97 -16.87
N LEU A 261 -3.15 -3.76 -16.71
CA LEU A 261 -3.27 -5.14 -16.32
C LEU A 261 -4.25 -5.82 -17.27
N LYS A 262 -3.90 -6.97 -17.79
CA LYS A 262 -4.83 -7.80 -18.57
C LYS A 262 -6.10 -8.07 -17.76
N PRO A 263 -7.27 -8.34 -18.36
CA PRO A 263 -8.50 -8.68 -17.61
C PRO A 263 -8.32 -9.78 -16.57
N THR A 264 -7.44 -10.75 -16.84
CA THR A 264 -7.02 -11.79 -15.90
C THR A 264 -6.28 -11.23 -14.67
N ASP A 265 -5.50 -10.17 -14.84
CA ASP A 265 -4.76 -9.54 -13.75
C ASP A 265 -5.68 -8.74 -12.84
N ASN A 266 -6.69 -8.04 -13.39
CA ASN A 266 -7.73 -7.41 -12.59
C ASN A 266 -8.51 -8.41 -11.72
N GLN A 267 -8.77 -9.61 -12.24
CA GLN A 267 -9.39 -10.66 -11.45
C GLN A 267 -8.46 -11.12 -10.32
N LYS A 268 -7.16 -11.19 -10.56
CA LYS A 268 -6.17 -11.51 -9.52
C LYS A 268 -6.07 -10.40 -8.50
N LEU A 269 -6.04 -9.12 -8.87
CA LEU A 269 -6.06 -8.01 -7.93
C LEU A 269 -7.34 -7.98 -7.07
N ARG A 270 -8.49 -8.35 -7.64
CA ARG A 270 -9.72 -8.55 -6.86
C ARG A 270 -9.62 -9.74 -5.90
N ARG A 271 -8.76 -10.72 -6.21
CA ARG A 271 -8.53 -11.95 -5.46
C ARG A 271 -7.11 -12.03 -4.92
N LEU A 272 -6.47 -10.87 -4.65
CA LEU A 272 -5.17 -10.87 -4.00
C LEU A 272 -5.18 -11.88 -2.86
N ALA A 273 -4.18 -12.75 -2.84
CA ALA A 273 -3.99 -13.64 -1.73
C ALA A 273 -3.85 -12.82 -0.44
N MET A 274 -4.47 -13.28 0.62
CA MET A 274 -4.25 -12.70 1.93
C MET A 274 -2.76 -12.85 2.31
N PRO A 275 -2.14 -11.88 3.01
CA PRO A 275 -0.76 -12.02 3.46
C PRO A 275 -0.66 -13.11 4.54
N GLU A 276 -0.14 -14.27 4.17
CA GLU A 276 0.04 -15.41 5.07
C GLU A 276 1.47 -15.55 5.61
N GLY A 277 2.42 -14.82 5.04
CA GLY A 277 3.81 -14.85 5.46
C GLY A 277 4.00 -14.43 6.92
N ASP A 278 3.25 -13.41 7.36
CA ASP A 278 3.29 -12.94 8.75
C ASP A 278 2.83 -14.02 9.74
N ARG A 279 1.90 -14.88 9.36
CA ARG A 279 1.49 -16.04 10.17
C ARG A 279 2.65 -17.00 10.39
N LEU A 280 3.41 -17.30 9.32
CA LEU A 280 4.59 -18.17 9.44
C LEU A 280 5.67 -17.55 10.33
N VAL A 281 5.90 -16.24 10.19
CA VAL A 281 6.84 -15.50 11.05
C VAL A 281 6.37 -15.57 12.51
N ALA A 282 5.12 -15.26 12.79
CA ALA A 282 4.56 -15.30 14.14
C ALA A 282 4.64 -16.72 14.75
N GLU A 283 4.33 -17.76 13.97
CA GLU A 283 4.41 -19.14 14.42
C GLU A 283 5.86 -19.57 14.71
N ALA A 284 6.81 -19.15 13.88
CA ALA A 284 8.24 -19.42 14.13
C ALA A 284 8.73 -18.74 15.41
N VAL A 285 8.33 -17.49 15.64
CA VAL A 285 8.67 -16.77 16.88
C VAL A 285 8.04 -17.44 18.09
N LEU A 286 6.75 -17.79 18.04
CA LEU A 286 6.09 -18.51 19.12
C LEU A 286 6.82 -19.80 19.46
N LYS A 287 7.09 -20.67 18.47
CA LYS A 287 7.87 -21.90 18.67
C LYS A 287 9.27 -21.63 19.26
N GLY A 288 9.87 -20.49 18.90
CA GLY A 288 11.18 -20.10 19.36
C GLY A 288 11.22 -19.59 20.81
N VAL A 289 10.13 -19.07 21.36
CA VAL A 289 10.07 -18.49 22.72
C VAL A 289 9.36 -19.36 23.74
N PHE A 290 8.91 -20.55 23.34
CA PHE A 290 8.33 -21.56 24.24
C PHE A 290 9.30 -22.73 24.44
N SER A 291 9.24 -23.34 25.61
CA SER A 291 9.96 -24.55 25.94
C SER A 291 9.37 -25.78 25.22
N GLU A 292 10.10 -26.90 25.21
CA GLU A 292 9.61 -28.19 24.69
C GLU A 292 8.31 -28.68 25.38
N ARG A 293 8.03 -28.21 26.58
CA ARG A 293 6.80 -28.52 27.33
C ARG A 293 5.63 -27.61 26.95
N GLY A 294 5.78 -26.74 25.95
CA GLY A 294 4.77 -25.80 25.51
C GLY A 294 4.50 -24.63 26.47
N LYS A 295 5.33 -24.41 27.48
CA LYS A 295 5.25 -23.26 28.39
C LYS A 295 6.20 -22.15 27.90
N PRO A 296 5.85 -20.84 28.13
CA PRO A 296 6.79 -19.76 27.84
C PRO A 296 8.13 -19.96 28.55
N ASP A 297 9.24 -19.87 27.81
CA ASP A 297 10.56 -19.72 28.40
C ASP A 297 10.72 -18.25 28.79
N LEU A 298 10.70 -17.96 30.08
CA LEU A 298 10.58 -16.58 30.59
C LEU A 298 11.72 -15.67 30.08
N ASP A 299 12.95 -16.18 30.03
CA ASP A 299 14.10 -15.38 29.63
C ASP A 299 14.13 -15.17 28.10
N ARG A 300 13.92 -16.23 27.34
CA ARG A 300 13.89 -16.17 25.88
C ARG A 300 12.67 -15.39 25.36
N PHE A 301 11.51 -15.59 25.97
CA PHE A 301 10.29 -14.84 25.67
C PHE A 301 10.53 -13.33 25.89
N ALA A 302 11.11 -12.96 27.04
CA ALA A 302 11.40 -11.56 27.34
C ALA A 302 12.47 -10.98 26.41
N ALA A 303 13.52 -11.73 26.07
CA ALA A 303 14.57 -11.28 25.14
C ALA A 303 14.01 -11.00 23.74
N VAL A 304 13.33 -11.96 23.13
CA VAL A 304 12.80 -11.84 21.77
C VAL A 304 11.70 -10.78 21.69
N MET A 305 10.72 -10.80 22.59
CA MET A 305 9.62 -9.83 22.56
C MET A 305 10.08 -8.40 22.86
N SER A 306 11.08 -8.22 23.74
CA SER A 306 11.65 -6.90 24.00
C SER A 306 12.50 -6.39 22.83
N ALA A 307 13.17 -7.27 22.09
CA ALA A 307 13.89 -6.89 20.89
C ALA A 307 12.94 -6.35 19.80
N GLN A 308 11.75 -6.94 19.69
CA GLN A 308 10.74 -6.47 18.72
C GLN A 308 10.03 -5.17 19.11
N HIS A 309 9.86 -4.91 20.41
CA HIS A 309 9.05 -3.79 20.92
C HIS A 309 9.87 -2.79 21.74
N GLY A 310 11.10 -3.11 22.07
CA GLY A 310 12.00 -2.22 22.81
C GLY A 310 12.62 -1.17 21.90
N GLY A 311 12.62 0.10 22.37
CA GLY A 311 13.37 1.17 21.71
C GLY A 311 14.89 0.93 21.74
N ASP A 312 15.67 1.75 21.02
CA ASP A 312 17.12 1.64 20.95
C ASP A 312 17.84 1.99 22.26
N ARG A 313 17.17 2.63 23.19
CA ARG A 313 17.75 3.02 24.47
C ARG A 313 17.84 1.83 25.44
N LYS A 314 19.00 1.68 26.10
CA LYS A 314 19.23 0.59 27.05
C LYS A 314 18.19 0.51 28.18
N LEU A 315 17.73 1.66 28.69
CA LEU A 315 16.73 1.71 29.75
C LEU A 315 15.34 1.28 29.26
N ASP A 316 14.98 1.65 28.05
CA ASP A 316 13.69 1.26 27.43
C ASP A 316 13.67 -0.26 27.22
N ARG A 317 14.78 -0.84 26.72
CA ARG A 317 14.92 -2.31 26.56
C ARG A 317 14.83 -3.05 27.90
N PHE A 318 15.46 -2.53 28.94
CA PHE A 318 15.39 -3.14 30.28
C PHE A 318 13.96 -3.14 30.83
N GLY A 319 13.27 -2.01 30.74
CA GLY A 319 11.87 -1.89 31.15
C GLY A 319 10.94 -2.83 30.35
N THR A 320 11.13 -2.87 29.02
CA THR A 320 10.38 -3.74 28.13
C THR A 320 10.63 -5.22 28.40
N SER A 321 11.88 -5.62 28.63
CA SER A 321 12.22 -7.00 28.97
C SER A 321 11.58 -7.45 30.28
N ARG A 322 11.59 -6.59 31.30
CA ARG A 322 10.92 -6.88 32.58
C ARG A 322 9.41 -7.05 32.40
N LEU A 323 8.78 -6.18 31.61
CA LEU A 323 7.36 -6.28 31.29
C LEU A 323 7.04 -7.60 30.59
N TRP A 324 7.78 -7.94 29.55
CA TRP A 324 7.55 -9.18 28.80
C TRP A 324 7.80 -10.44 29.61
N ARG A 325 8.72 -10.40 30.58
CA ARG A 325 8.89 -11.50 31.54
C ARG A 325 7.64 -11.70 32.42
N GLN A 326 7.03 -10.60 32.91
CA GLN A 326 5.77 -10.68 33.67
C GLN A 326 4.61 -11.16 32.80
N VAL A 327 4.56 -10.72 31.54
CA VAL A 327 3.56 -11.19 30.57
C VAL A 327 3.71 -12.69 30.32
N ALA A 328 4.94 -13.20 30.20
CA ALA A 328 5.22 -14.62 29.98
C ALA A 328 4.66 -15.53 31.11
N GLU A 329 4.64 -15.04 32.36
CA GLU A 329 4.07 -15.78 33.50
C GLU A 329 2.55 -15.97 33.40
N LEU A 330 1.86 -15.05 32.69
CA LEU A 330 0.41 -15.03 32.53
C LEU A 330 -0.05 -15.48 31.13
N HIS A 331 0.91 -15.67 30.23
CA HIS A 331 0.63 -16.04 28.85
C HIS A 331 0.09 -17.47 28.73
N SER A 332 -0.72 -17.72 27.72
CA SER A 332 -1.21 -19.06 27.41
C SER A 332 -0.07 -19.96 26.92
N ASP A 333 -0.29 -21.26 26.95
CA ASP A 333 0.64 -22.26 26.40
C ASP A 333 0.78 -22.13 24.88
N LEU A 334 1.74 -22.84 24.30
CA LEU A 334 2.04 -22.79 22.87
C LEU A 334 0.84 -23.19 22.01
N ASP A 335 0.25 -24.36 22.23
CA ASP A 335 -0.83 -24.87 21.39
C ASP A 335 -2.04 -23.92 21.38
N PRO A 336 -2.60 -23.48 22.53
CA PRO A 336 -3.67 -22.47 22.52
C PRO A 336 -3.26 -21.13 21.87
N SER A 337 -1.97 -20.79 21.87
CA SER A 337 -1.49 -19.57 21.21
C SER A 337 -1.44 -19.71 19.69
N VAL A 338 -1.03 -20.87 19.20
CA VAL A 338 -1.05 -21.22 17.76
C VAL A 338 -2.50 -21.33 17.28
N ASP A 339 -3.40 -21.97 18.03
CA ASP A 339 -4.82 -22.05 17.72
C ASP A 339 -5.44 -20.64 17.62
N LYS A 340 -5.11 -19.75 18.56
CA LYS A 340 -5.60 -18.37 18.51
C LYS A 340 -5.07 -17.60 17.31
N LEU A 341 -3.80 -17.81 16.94
CA LEU A 341 -3.22 -17.25 15.71
C LEU A 341 -4.00 -17.75 14.49
N GLN A 342 -4.32 -19.03 14.44
CA GLN A 342 -5.11 -19.62 13.34
C GLN A 342 -6.52 -19.03 13.28
N ASP A 343 -7.24 -18.93 14.42
CA ASP A 343 -8.57 -18.32 14.49
C ASP A 343 -8.60 -16.91 13.92
N ILE A 344 -7.56 -16.10 14.24
CA ILE A 344 -7.44 -14.73 13.74
C ILE A 344 -7.27 -14.73 12.22
N TYR A 345 -6.40 -15.59 11.68
CA TYR A 345 -6.19 -15.68 10.23
C TYR A 345 -7.40 -16.22 9.49
N ASP A 346 -8.16 -17.15 10.07
CA ASP A 346 -9.42 -17.66 9.50
C ASP A 346 -10.50 -16.58 9.45
N ASP A 347 -10.63 -15.74 10.49
CA ASP A 347 -11.53 -14.57 10.48
C ASP A 347 -11.10 -13.57 9.41
N TRP A 348 -9.81 -13.25 9.33
CA TRP A 348 -9.26 -12.34 8.33
C TRP A 348 -9.44 -12.88 6.91
N TRP A 349 -9.25 -14.16 6.68
CA TRP A 349 -9.47 -14.79 5.37
C TRP A 349 -10.93 -14.64 4.91
N ARG A 350 -11.90 -14.83 5.80
CA ARG A 350 -13.31 -14.61 5.51
C ARG A 350 -13.58 -13.16 5.14
N ARG A 351 -13.04 -12.20 5.90
CA ARG A 351 -13.17 -10.76 5.65
C ARG A 351 -12.48 -10.34 4.35
N TRP A 352 -11.36 -10.96 4.03
CA TRP A 352 -10.66 -10.70 2.77
C TRP A 352 -11.52 -10.98 1.54
N ASN A 353 -12.45 -11.92 1.62
CA ASN A 353 -13.27 -12.34 0.50
C ASN A 353 -14.61 -11.59 0.34
N VAL A 354 -14.95 -10.69 1.27
CA VAL A 354 -16.20 -9.91 1.21
C VAL A 354 -15.96 -8.46 0.80
N ARG A 355 -17.03 -7.78 0.39
CA ARG A 355 -16.98 -6.39 -0.05
C ARG A 355 -16.85 -5.42 1.14
N PRO A 356 -16.28 -4.20 0.95
CA PRO A 356 -15.98 -3.28 2.03
C PRO A 356 -17.23 -2.84 2.83
N TYR A 357 -18.38 -2.75 2.19
CA TYR A 357 -19.65 -2.36 2.82
C TYR A 357 -20.46 -3.52 3.41
N THR A 358 -19.92 -4.73 3.44
CA THR A 358 -20.60 -5.86 4.06
C THR A 358 -20.61 -5.67 5.59
N PRO A 359 -21.76 -5.84 6.30
CA PRO A 359 -21.81 -5.64 7.74
C PRO A 359 -20.80 -6.47 8.53
N PHE A 360 -20.38 -7.59 7.98
CA PHE A 360 -19.33 -8.43 8.55
C PHE A 360 -17.98 -7.70 8.68
N GLN A 361 -17.67 -6.73 7.81
CA GLN A 361 -16.44 -5.93 7.89
C GLN A 361 -16.38 -5.03 9.12
N SER A 362 -17.52 -4.51 9.57
CA SER A 362 -17.62 -3.65 10.76
C SER A 362 -17.78 -4.42 12.07
N ALA A 363 -18.01 -5.74 12.02
CA ALA A 363 -18.09 -6.56 13.22
C ALA A 363 -16.71 -6.69 13.89
N PRO A 364 -16.63 -6.79 15.24
CA PRO A 364 -15.38 -7.02 15.94
C PRO A 364 -14.66 -8.27 15.41
N THR A 365 -13.35 -8.15 15.15
CA THR A 365 -12.50 -9.24 14.63
C THR A 365 -12.07 -10.18 15.75
N GLU A 366 -11.66 -11.42 15.41
CA GLU A 366 -11.02 -12.32 16.38
C GLU A 366 -9.74 -11.70 16.96
N PHE A 367 -9.03 -10.90 16.19
CA PHE A 367 -7.88 -10.12 16.67
C PHE A 367 -8.29 -9.12 17.77
N SER A 368 -9.37 -8.35 17.55
CA SER A 368 -9.86 -7.35 18.51
C SER A 368 -10.47 -7.95 19.76
N ARG A 369 -10.90 -9.22 19.70
CA ARG A 369 -11.48 -9.97 20.84
C ARG A 369 -10.43 -10.75 21.64
N ALA A 370 -9.22 -10.91 21.10
CA ALA A 370 -8.17 -11.65 21.77
C ALA A 370 -7.81 -11.00 23.11
N ASN A 371 -7.67 -11.83 24.16
CA ASN A 371 -7.24 -11.33 25.45
C ASN A 371 -5.78 -10.81 25.36
N PRO A 372 -5.55 -9.51 25.62
CA PRO A 372 -4.25 -8.87 25.36
C PRO A 372 -3.13 -9.30 26.31
N VAL A 373 -3.44 -10.00 27.40
CA VAL A 373 -2.45 -10.56 28.34
C VAL A 373 -2.21 -12.03 28.00
N ARG A 374 -3.30 -12.81 27.92
CA ARG A 374 -3.23 -14.25 27.69
C ARG A 374 -2.63 -14.61 26.31
N TYR A 375 -2.82 -13.76 25.31
CA TYR A 375 -2.32 -13.92 23.94
C TYR A 375 -1.44 -12.74 23.50
N ALA A 376 -0.75 -12.12 24.46
CA ALA A 376 0.05 -10.92 24.20
C ALA A 376 1.08 -11.11 23.08
N ALA A 377 1.79 -12.25 23.07
CA ALA A 377 2.75 -12.53 22.00
C ALA A 377 2.05 -12.62 20.64
N VAL A 378 0.93 -13.34 20.54
CA VAL A 378 0.18 -13.48 19.29
C VAL A 378 -0.22 -12.11 18.74
N THR A 379 -0.89 -11.28 19.57
CA THR A 379 -1.39 -9.97 19.15
C THR A 379 -0.29 -8.95 18.90
N SER A 380 0.92 -9.17 19.42
CA SER A 380 2.07 -8.29 19.21
C SER A 380 2.90 -8.69 17.99
N LEU A 381 2.92 -9.97 17.62
CA LEU A 381 3.68 -10.48 16.49
C LEU A 381 3.00 -10.24 15.14
N ILE A 382 1.67 -10.16 15.14
CA ILE A 382 0.90 -9.90 13.92
C ILE A 382 0.37 -8.47 13.94
N ARG A 383 0.35 -7.84 12.77
CA ARG A 383 -0.25 -6.52 12.59
C ARG A 383 -1.70 -6.67 12.17
N ASP A 384 -2.57 -5.78 12.64
CA ASP A 384 -3.94 -5.72 12.13
C ASP A 384 -3.95 -5.46 10.63
N ILE A 385 -4.52 -6.38 9.87
CA ILE A 385 -4.57 -6.29 8.42
C ILE A 385 -5.71 -5.40 7.90
N GLN A 386 -6.49 -4.77 8.77
CA GLN A 386 -7.66 -3.96 8.37
C GLN A 386 -7.28 -2.87 7.36
N ARG A 387 -6.10 -2.27 7.53
CA ARG A 387 -5.55 -1.32 6.57
C ARG A 387 -5.39 -1.93 5.17
N ALA A 388 -4.97 -3.18 5.06
CA ALA A 388 -4.83 -3.87 3.78
C ALA A 388 -6.18 -4.16 3.12
N PHE A 389 -7.25 -4.39 3.90
CA PHE A 389 -8.60 -4.51 3.34
C PHE A 389 -9.01 -3.24 2.60
N THR A 390 -8.81 -2.07 3.20
CA THR A 390 -9.12 -0.79 2.57
C THR A 390 -8.22 -0.54 1.36
N TRP A 391 -6.90 -0.68 1.50
CA TRP A 391 -5.95 -0.43 0.41
C TRP A 391 -6.19 -1.29 -0.83
N ARG A 392 -6.61 -2.53 -0.66
CA ARG A 392 -7.00 -3.39 -1.79
C ARG A 392 -8.11 -2.78 -2.64
N TRP A 393 -9.10 -2.17 -2.00
CA TRP A 393 -10.22 -1.54 -2.70
C TRP A 393 -9.85 -0.17 -3.26
N VAL A 394 -9.05 0.60 -2.53
CA VAL A 394 -8.46 1.85 -3.05
C VAL A 394 -7.66 1.57 -4.32
N LEU A 395 -6.84 0.52 -4.33
CA LEU A 395 -6.10 0.13 -5.53
C LEU A 395 -7.02 -0.22 -6.70
N ALA A 396 -8.14 -0.92 -6.44
CA ALA A 396 -9.12 -1.21 -7.48
C ALA A 396 -9.73 0.08 -8.07
N VAL A 397 -10.02 1.09 -7.24
CA VAL A 397 -10.46 2.42 -7.70
C VAL A 397 -9.39 3.08 -8.56
N GLN A 398 -8.14 3.08 -8.11
CA GLN A 398 -7.03 3.72 -8.83
C GLN A 398 -6.81 3.09 -10.22
N ILE A 399 -6.90 1.77 -10.34
CA ILE A 399 -6.79 1.04 -11.62
C ILE A 399 -7.95 1.40 -12.53
N ASN A 400 -9.19 1.22 -12.04
CA ASN A 400 -10.40 1.48 -12.81
C ASN A 400 -10.46 2.94 -13.27
N GLY A 401 -10.21 3.85 -12.35
CA GLY A 401 -10.24 5.27 -12.62
C GLY A 401 -9.15 5.72 -13.61
N THR A 402 -7.94 5.14 -13.56
CA THR A 402 -6.88 5.49 -14.52
C THR A 402 -7.23 5.02 -15.92
N ALA A 403 -7.78 3.81 -16.07
CA ALA A 403 -8.25 3.32 -17.36
C ALA A 403 -9.38 4.21 -17.93
N THR A 404 -10.34 4.57 -17.08
CA THR A 404 -11.44 5.48 -17.45
C THR A 404 -10.91 6.88 -17.81
N SER A 405 -9.90 7.39 -17.09
CA SER A 405 -9.26 8.69 -17.39
C SER A 405 -8.60 8.70 -18.78
N ALA A 406 -7.93 7.61 -19.17
CA ALA A 406 -7.38 7.48 -20.52
C ALA A 406 -8.50 7.54 -21.59
N GLY A 407 -9.65 6.89 -21.32
CA GLY A 407 -10.82 6.95 -22.19
C GLY A 407 -11.43 8.36 -22.27
N LEU A 408 -11.51 9.08 -21.14
CA LEU A 408 -11.95 10.49 -21.12
C LEU A 408 -11.03 11.39 -21.93
N CYS A 409 -9.70 11.19 -21.85
CA CYS A 409 -8.72 11.91 -22.67
C CYS A 409 -8.90 11.60 -24.16
N GLY A 410 -9.15 10.33 -24.52
CA GLY A 410 -9.45 9.93 -25.89
C GLY A 410 -10.71 10.61 -26.43
N TYR A 411 -11.78 10.64 -25.65
CA TYR A 411 -13.00 11.35 -25.99
C TYR A 411 -12.75 12.85 -26.22
N TYR A 412 -12.01 13.49 -25.30
CA TYR A 412 -11.68 14.91 -25.39
C TYR A 412 -10.98 15.26 -26.70
N LEU A 413 -9.97 14.49 -27.10
CA LEU A 413 -9.23 14.74 -28.34
C LEU A 413 -10.08 14.49 -29.60
N GLU A 414 -10.86 13.40 -29.63
CA GLU A 414 -11.70 13.05 -30.79
C GLU A 414 -12.80 14.06 -31.01
N PHE A 415 -13.44 14.56 -29.95
CA PHE A 415 -14.57 15.45 -30.01
C PHE A 415 -14.18 16.94 -29.84
N ARG A 416 -13.17 17.40 -30.58
CA ARG A 416 -12.75 18.81 -30.70
C ARG A 416 -12.46 19.48 -29.35
N LYS A 417 -11.75 18.78 -28.46
CA LYS A 417 -11.38 19.24 -27.11
C LYS A 417 -12.59 19.52 -26.23
N SER A 418 -13.64 18.70 -26.36
CA SER A 418 -14.85 18.77 -25.56
C SER A 418 -14.95 17.56 -24.64
N TRP A 419 -15.07 17.79 -23.34
CA TRP A 419 -15.32 16.71 -22.37
C TRP A 419 -16.75 16.17 -22.51
N PRO A 420 -17.00 14.88 -22.22
CA PRO A 420 -18.33 14.31 -22.30
C PRO A 420 -19.25 14.97 -21.27
N ARG A 421 -20.54 15.11 -21.60
CA ARG A 421 -21.57 15.61 -20.67
C ARG A 421 -21.94 14.57 -19.62
N ASP A 422 -21.87 13.30 -20.00
CA ASP A 422 -22.11 12.13 -19.17
C ASP A 422 -21.04 11.07 -19.50
N ILE A 423 -20.75 10.19 -18.54
CA ILE A 423 -19.69 9.20 -18.70
C ILE A 423 -20.04 8.10 -19.71
N GLU A 424 -21.32 7.84 -19.94
CA GLU A 424 -21.78 6.82 -20.88
C GLU A 424 -21.31 7.10 -22.30
N ARG A 425 -21.18 8.38 -22.67
CA ARG A 425 -20.61 8.76 -23.97
C ARG A 425 -19.15 8.38 -24.13
N ALA A 426 -18.35 8.49 -23.05
CA ALA A 426 -16.97 8.04 -23.07
C ALA A 426 -16.91 6.51 -23.16
N TYR A 427 -17.74 5.80 -22.43
CA TYR A 427 -17.79 4.33 -22.47
C TYR A 427 -18.25 3.78 -23.83
N ALA A 428 -19.09 4.49 -24.52
CA ALA A 428 -19.56 4.06 -25.84
C ALA A 428 -18.44 3.94 -26.89
N VAL A 429 -17.33 4.70 -26.73
CA VAL A 429 -16.29 4.80 -27.76
C VAL A 429 -14.88 4.55 -27.21
N PHE A 430 -14.56 5.06 -26.02
CA PHE A 430 -13.18 5.16 -25.54
C PHE A 430 -12.91 4.50 -24.19
N ALA A 431 -13.92 4.19 -23.40
CA ALA A 431 -13.72 3.60 -22.10
C ALA A 431 -14.38 2.24 -22.00
N ASN A 432 -13.79 1.34 -21.23
CA ASN A 432 -14.37 0.03 -21.02
C ASN A 432 -15.30 0.08 -19.81
N LYS A 433 -16.59 -0.16 -20.02
CA LYS A 433 -17.63 -0.17 -18.97
C LYS A 433 -17.31 -1.12 -17.79
N ARG A 434 -16.40 -2.07 -17.96
CA ARG A 434 -15.92 -2.92 -16.87
C ARG A 434 -15.17 -2.16 -15.79
N PHE A 435 -14.63 -0.97 -16.11
CA PHE A 435 -13.86 -0.12 -15.19
C PHE A 435 -14.71 0.96 -14.51
N ASP A 436 -15.99 1.00 -14.81
CA ASP A 436 -16.93 1.92 -14.19
C ASP A 436 -17.34 1.54 -12.75
N PHE A 437 -16.94 0.38 -12.28
CA PHE A 437 -17.33 -0.12 -10.97
C PHE A 437 -16.62 0.60 -9.83
N ASP A 438 -17.42 1.22 -8.93
CA ASP A 438 -16.95 1.74 -7.64
C ASP A 438 -17.09 0.67 -6.54
N PRO A 439 -15.98 0.12 -6.02
CA PRO A 439 -16.04 -0.89 -4.96
C PRO A 439 -16.63 -0.37 -3.65
N PHE A 440 -16.66 0.94 -3.43
CA PHE A 440 -17.20 1.57 -2.23
C PHE A 440 -18.68 1.96 -2.34
N ASP A 441 -19.29 1.87 -3.52
CA ASP A 441 -20.73 2.07 -3.65
C ASP A 441 -21.51 0.85 -3.14
N LYS A 442 -22.27 1.04 -2.05
CA LYS A 442 -23.13 0.01 -1.44
C LYS A 442 -24.17 -0.55 -2.41
N LYS A 443 -24.58 0.22 -3.41
CA LYS A 443 -25.55 -0.19 -4.43
C LYS A 443 -24.91 -0.94 -5.60
N GLY A 444 -23.58 -1.14 -5.57
CA GLY A 444 -22.84 -1.76 -6.67
C GLY A 444 -22.76 -0.87 -7.91
N GLY A 445 -22.78 0.43 -7.71
CA GLY A 445 -22.81 1.44 -8.76
C GLY A 445 -21.45 1.80 -9.32
N HIS A 446 -21.43 2.95 -9.93
CA HIS A 446 -20.38 3.44 -10.79
C HIS A 446 -19.50 4.46 -10.08
N LEU A 447 -18.30 4.71 -10.63
CA LEU A 447 -17.52 5.88 -10.29
C LEU A 447 -18.36 7.15 -10.50
N GLY A 448 -18.28 8.07 -9.53
CA GLY A 448 -18.92 9.38 -9.66
C GLY A 448 -18.32 10.17 -10.82
N PHE A 449 -19.16 10.80 -11.60
CA PHE A 449 -18.72 11.62 -12.73
C PHE A 449 -19.51 12.93 -12.78
N ARG A 450 -18.82 14.04 -13.05
CA ARG A 450 -19.44 15.34 -13.24
C ARG A 450 -18.73 16.14 -14.33
N SER A 451 -19.49 16.62 -15.28
CA SER A 451 -19.02 17.59 -16.27
C SER A 451 -19.10 19.01 -15.68
N ILE A 452 -17.95 19.69 -15.58
CA ILE A 452 -17.86 21.08 -15.09
C ILE A 452 -17.96 22.05 -16.26
N GLY A 453 -17.60 21.61 -17.46
CA GLY A 453 -17.59 22.45 -18.67
C GLY A 453 -16.48 23.50 -18.65
N ALA A 454 -16.76 24.69 -19.19
CA ALA A 454 -15.79 25.79 -19.32
C ALA A 454 -15.66 26.63 -18.02
N SER A 455 -16.66 26.60 -17.14
CA SER A 455 -16.60 27.28 -15.84
C SER A 455 -15.66 26.53 -14.91
N ALA A 456 -14.72 27.26 -14.27
CA ALA A 456 -13.85 26.64 -13.28
C ALA A 456 -14.57 26.48 -11.94
N GLU A 457 -14.42 25.34 -11.31
CA GLU A 457 -14.82 25.08 -9.93
C GLU A 457 -13.57 25.03 -9.03
N THR A 458 -13.64 25.58 -7.84
CA THR A 458 -12.53 25.54 -6.88
C THR A 458 -12.81 24.47 -5.85
N ILE A 459 -11.85 23.56 -5.67
CA ILE A 459 -11.90 22.52 -4.64
C ILE A 459 -10.76 22.71 -3.65
N ASP A 460 -11.02 22.40 -2.39
CA ASP A 460 -9.99 22.40 -1.35
C ASP A 460 -9.22 21.07 -1.41
N THR A 461 -7.90 21.15 -1.39
CA THR A 461 -7.01 20.00 -1.45
C THR A 461 -5.90 20.10 -0.40
N PRO A 462 -5.19 19.02 -0.05
CA PRO A 462 -4.06 19.08 0.87
C PRO A 462 -2.95 20.04 0.42
N VAL A 463 -2.84 20.32 -0.90
CA VAL A 463 -1.85 21.25 -1.46
C VAL A 463 -2.40 22.65 -1.67
N GLY A 464 -3.62 22.95 -1.22
CA GLY A 464 -4.28 24.25 -1.35
C GLY A 464 -5.52 24.23 -2.24
N ARG A 465 -6.05 25.40 -2.55
CA ARG A 465 -7.23 25.55 -3.41
C ARG A 465 -6.88 25.38 -4.87
N VAL A 466 -7.44 24.38 -5.51
CA VAL A 466 -7.18 24.05 -6.91
C VAL A 466 -8.41 24.36 -7.77
N LYS A 467 -8.21 25.05 -8.90
CA LYS A 467 -9.25 25.31 -9.89
C LYS A 467 -9.34 24.15 -10.87
N VAL A 468 -10.49 23.50 -10.91
CA VAL A 468 -10.79 22.37 -11.79
C VAL A 468 -11.67 22.82 -12.94
N LYS A 469 -11.36 22.38 -14.16
CA LYS A 469 -12.14 22.59 -15.39
C LYS A 469 -12.40 21.26 -16.08
N GLY A 470 -13.40 21.21 -16.95
CA GLY A 470 -13.66 20.05 -17.79
C GLY A 470 -14.56 19.03 -17.11
N CYS A 471 -14.01 18.02 -16.48
CA CYS A 471 -14.79 17.00 -15.78
C CYS A 471 -14.06 16.47 -14.54
N MET A 472 -14.84 15.85 -13.65
CA MET A 472 -14.33 15.14 -12.46
C MET A 472 -14.79 13.69 -12.48
N LEU A 473 -13.90 12.81 -12.00
CA LEU A 473 -14.15 11.39 -11.79
C LEU A 473 -13.66 11.00 -10.39
N TRP A 474 -14.51 10.37 -9.59
CA TRP A 474 -14.16 10.00 -8.21
C TRP A 474 -14.82 8.69 -7.79
N SER A 475 -14.32 8.12 -6.69
CA SER A 475 -14.98 7.06 -5.92
C SER A 475 -15.41 7.63 -4.57
N ARG A 476 -16.45 7.06 -3.97
CA ARG A 476 -16.97 7.47 -2.66
C ARG A 476 -16.02 7.23 -1.49
N GLY A 477 -14.97 6.45 -1.68
CA GLY A 477 -14.02 6.16 -0.59
C GLY A 477 -14.58 5.28 0.52
N ALA A 478 -13.80 5.13 1.58
CA ALA A 478 -14.06 4.16 2.65
C ALA A 478 -15.20 4.54 3.60
N ASP A 479 -15.63 5.80 3.63
CA ASP A 479 -16.81 6.25 4.39
C ASP A 479 -18.13 5.91 3.67
N HIS A 480 -18.05 5.56 2.38
CA HIS A 480 -19.20 5.23 1.52
C HIS A 480 -20.17 6.40 1.27
N GLU A 481 -19.76 7.61 1.56
CA GLU A 481 -20.51 8.84 1.33
C GLU A 481 -20.12 9.45 -0.01
N ASP A 482 -21.05 10.08 -0.72
CA ASP A 482 -20.78 10.73 -2.00
C ASP A 482 -20.59 12.24 -1.78
N GLY A 483 -19.36 12.67 -1.66
CA GLY A 483 -18.98 14.07 -1.51
C GLY A 483 -18.95 14.87 -2.83
N GLY A 484 -19.31 14.22 -3.96
CA GLY A 484 -19.33 14.85 -5.29
C GLY A 484 -17.93 15.18 -5.82
N GLY A 485 -16.88 14.48 -5.33
CA GLY A 485 -15.48 14.70 -5.68
C GLY A 485 -14.84 15.91 -5.00
N THR A 486 -15.53 16.57 -4.07
CA THR A 486 -15.05 17.80 -3.41
C THR A 486 -14.47 17.57 -2.01
N ASN A 487 -14.94 16.55 -1.32
CA ASN A 487 -14.42 16.12 -0.02
C ASN A 487 -13.58 14.86 -0.22
N HIS A 488 -12.27 15.02 -0.39
CA HIS A 488 -11.39 13.91 -0.73
C HIS A 488 -10.22 13.78 0.25
N THR A 489 -9.72 12.56 0.35
CA THR A 489 -8.48 12.20 1.04
C THR A 489 -7.59 11.39 0.11
N ASP A 490 -6.27 11.53 0.25
CA ASP A 490 -5.31 10.85 -0.63
C ASP A 490 -5.35 9.32 -0.50
N ASP A 491 -5.67 8.82 0.69
CA ASP A 491 -5.75 7.40 1.02
C ASP A 491 -7.18 6.84 1.01
N GLY A 492 -8.18 7.68 0.74
CA GLY A 492 -9.59 7.29 0.74
C GLY A 492 -10.12 6.87 2.11
N SER A 493 -9.43 7.21 3.21
CA SER A 493 -9.83 6.81 4.57
C SER A 493 -11.07 7.53 5.07
N ALA A 494 -11.29 8.78 4.59
CA ALA A 494 -12.46 9.58 4.90
C ALA A 494 -12.74 10.52 3.72
N GLY A 495 -13.83 10.31 3.01
CA GLY A 495 -14.23 11.09 1.83
C GLY A 495 -13.85 10.46 0.50
N ASP A 496 -14.13 11.20 -0.56
CA ASP A 496 -13.97 10.73 -1.93
C ASP A 496 -12.51 10.49 -2.32
N ILE A 497 -12.29 9.53 -3.19
CA ILE A 497 -11.00 9.34 -3.89
C ILE A 497 -11.13 10.03 -5.24
N LEU A 498 -10.56 11.22 -5.39
CA LEU A 498 -10.56 11.92 -6.66
C LEU A 498 -9.53 11.28 -7.61
N VAL A 499 -10.02 10.78 -8.73
CA VAL A 499 -9.19 10.12 -9.74
C VAL A 499 -8.81 11.08 -10.87
N TRP A 500 -9.76 11.89 -11.33
CA TRP A 500 -9.58 12.86 -12.40
C TRP A 500 -10.27 14.19 -12.05
N PRO A 501 -9.63 15.33 -12.34
CA PRO A 501 -8.30 15.49 -12.90
C PRO A 501 -7.18 15.14 -11.91
N PRO A 502 -5.94 14.92 -12.37
CA PRO A 502 -4.82 14.63 -11.48
C PRO A 502 -4.40 15.89 -10.73
N LEU A 503 -4.68 15.91 -9.42
CA LEU A 503 -4.52 17.11 -8.58
C LEU A 503 -3.09 17.64 -8.57
N ARG A 504 -2.08 16.76 -8.62
CA ARG A 504 -0.67 17.16 -8.60
C ARG A 504 -0.30 17.92 -9.87
N ALA A 505 -0.70 17.42 -11.04
CA ALA A 505 -0.45 18.12 -12.30
C ALA A 505 -1.13 19.49 -12.33
N LEU A 506 -2.39 19.56 -11.88
CA LEU A 506 -3.12 20.83 -11.75
C LEU A 506 -2.46 21.80 -10.76
N ALA A 507 -2.00 21.31 -9.60
CA ALA A 507 -1.34 22.15 -8.60
C ALA A 507 -0.02 22.73 -9.15
N ARG A 508 0.73 21.96 -9.96
CA ARG A 508 1.92 22.45 -10.66
C ARG A 508 1.57 23.53 -11.68
N GLU A 509 0.55 23.32 -12.52
CA GLU A 509 0.10 24.32 -13.48
C GLU A 509 -0.34 25.63 -12.83
N GLN A 510 -0.89 25.56 -11.63
CA GLN A 510 -1.35 26.72 -10.86
C GLN A 510 -0.29 27.29 -9.93
N GLY A 511 0.94 26.75 -9.93
CA GLY A 511 2.06 27.24 -9.12
C GLY A 511 1.92 27.01 -7.62
N LEU A 512 1.07 26.06 -7.20
CA LEU A 512 0.85 25.71 -5.79
C LEU A 512 1.94 24.78 -5.24
N ILE A 513 2.58 24.01 -6.12
CA ILE A 513 3.72 23.14 -5.80
C ILE A 513 4.82 23.34 -6.83
N GLN A 514 6.08 23.26 -6.37
CA GLN A 514 7.29 23.39 -7.18
C GLN A 514 8.00 22.07 -7.38
#